data_9cad93b7ddb9c17405428d9cb8d4e933
#
_entry.id   9cad93b7ddb9c17405428d9cb8d4e933
#
_cell.length_a   1.000
_cell.length_b   1.000
_cell.length_c   1.000
_cell.angle_alpha   90.00
_cell.angle_beta   90.00
_cell.angle_gamma   90.00
#
_symmetry.space_group_name_H-M   'P 1'
#
loop_
_entity.id
_entity.type
_entity.pdbx_description
1 polymer ?
#
loop_
_entity_poly.entity_id
_entity_poly.type
_entity_poly.pdbx_seq_one_letter_code
_entity_poly.pdbx_strand_id
1 'polypeptide(L)'
;HIKAAGVPIIVAINKIDLAKPGDIENTRRHLPQDWPVMEISAFHGTGLEDMKDFIYDNLGFMSIYLKPQGQEADMEEPLVVKDTSTVEEICRNLHRDFVRKFRYAKVKGPSAKFDWQTVGLDHLLRDGDVLTIIIRR
;
A
#
# COMPACT_ATOMS: atom_id res chain seq x y z
N HIS A 1 21.04 10.71 9.08
CA HIS A 1 19.92 11.65 9.23
C HIS A 1 18.57 11.11 8.73
N ILE A 2 18.54 10.36 7.61
CA ILE A 2 17.28 9.86 7.00
C ILE A 2 16.58 8.86 7.94
N LYS A 3 17.33 7.94 8.56
CA LYS A 3 16.76 6.94 9.48
C LYS A 3 16.19 7.56 10.76
N ALA A 4 16.80 8.65 11.24
CA ALA A 4 16.31 9.40 12.40
C ALA A 4 14.97 10.11 12.14
N ALA A 5 14.61 10.34 10.87
CA ALA A 5 13.34 10.95 10.48
C ALA A 5 12.19 9.93 10.32
N GLY A 6 12.43 8.62 10.60
CA GLY A 6 11.43 7.57 10.44
C GLY A 6 11.05 7.26 8.97
N VAL A 7 11.88 7.69 8.02
CA VAL A 7 11.66 7.42 6.60
C VAL A 7 12.16 6.00 6.27
N PRO A 8 11.33 5.14 5.67
CA PRO A 8 11.77 3.82 5.21
C PRO A 8 12.90 3.96 4.17
N ILE A 9 13.91 3.11 4.29
CA ILE A 9 15.07 3.11 3.40
C ILE A 9 15.18 1.73 2.77
N ILE A 10 15.43 1.70 1.47
CA ILE A 10 15.84 0.53 0.71
C ILE A 10 17.05 0.90 -0.15
N VAL A 11 17.99 0.00 -0.26
CA VAL A 11 19.14 0.14 -1.14
C VAL A 11 19.00 -0.81 -2.31
N ALA A 12 19.09 -0.31 -3.53
CA ALA A 12 19.12 -1.11 -4.73
C ALA A 12 20.53 -1.11 -5.33
N ILE A 13 21.13 -2.30 -5.41
CA ILE A 13 22.37 -2.52 -6.18
C ILE A 13 21.96 -2.81 -7.61
N ASN A 14 22.15 -1.83 -8.49
CA ASN A 14 21.75 -1.92 -9.90
C ASN A 14 22.90 -2.41 -10.77
N LYS A 15 22.56 -2.84 -11.99
CA LYS A 15 23.50 -3.33 -13.01
C LYS A 15 24.20 -4.64 -12.63
N ILE A 16 23.49 -5.52 -11.92
CA ILE A 16 24.04 -6.85 -11.56
C ILE A 16 24.39 -7.70 -12.79
N ASP A 17 23.80 -7.41 -13.94
CA ASP A 17 24.10 -8.02 -15.24
C ASP A 17 25.52 -7.72 -15.74
N LEU A 18 26.13 -6.64 -15.27
CA LEU A 18 27.51 -6.24 -15.58
C LEU A 18 28.51 -6.56 -14.48
N ALA A 19 28.02 -7.03 -13.32
CA ALA A 19 28.87 -7.29 -12.15
C ALA A 19 29.77 -8.52 -12.37
N LYS A 20 31.03 -8.39 -11.94
CA LYS A 20 31.96 -9.52 -11.88
C LYS A 20 31.75 -10.29 -10.56
N PRO A 21 32.24 -11.57 -10.50
CA PRO A 21 32.22 -12.32 -9.25
C PRO A 21 32.86 -11.52 -8.10
N GLY A 22 32.15 -11.37 -7.00
CA GLY A 22 32.60 -10.63 -5.83
C GLY A 22 32.28 -9.14 -5.79
N ASP A 23 31.89 -8.49 -6.89
CA ASP A 23 31.55 -7.05 -6.90
C ASP A 23 30.35 -6.74 -6.03
N ILE A 24 29.30 -7.55 -6.11
CA ILE A 24 28.07 -7.39 -5.32
C ILE A 24 28.39 -7.55 -3.83
N GLU A 25 29.11 -8.60 -3.48
CA GLU A 25 29.52 -8.88 -2.10
C GLU A 25 30.39 -7.77 -1.52
N ASN A 26 31.32 -7.26 -2.31
CA ASN A 26 32.18 -6.13 -1.91
C ASN A 26 31.33 -4.86 -1.69
N THR A 27 30.37 -4.60 -2.56
CA THR A 27 29.46 -3.46 -2.40
C THR A 27 28.60 -3.60 -1.13
N ARG A 28 28.05 -4.80 -0.85
CA ARG A 28 27.28 -5.07 0.36
C ARG A 28 28.07 -4.80 1.64
N ARG A 29 29.35 -5.12 1.68
CA ARG A 29 30.19 -4.90 2.87
C ARG A 29 30.36 -3.43 3.25
N HIS A 30 30.16 -2.51 2.29
CA HIS A 30 30.25 -1.07 2.54
C HIS A 30 28.92 -0.44 2.93
N LEU A 31 27.82 -1.22 2.92
CA LEU A 31 26.51 -0.76 3.30
C LEU A 31 26.22 -1.07 4.77
N PRO A 32 25.41 -0.25 5.46
CA PRO A 32 24.92 -0.58 6.80
C PRO A 32 24.20 -1.94 6.80
N GLN A 33 24.54 -2.78 7.78
CA GLN A 33 24.04 -4.16 7.88
C GLN A 33 22.53 -4.25 8.11
N ASP A 34 21.95 -3.22 8.67
CA ASP A 34 20.54 -3.13 9.01
C ASP A 34 19.66 -2.49 7.91
N TRP A 35 20.25 -2.17 6.76
CA TRP A 35 19.50 -1.67 5.63
C TRP A 35 19.12 -2.83 4.70
N PRO A 36 17.84 -2.88 4.27
CA PRO A 36 17.42 -3.84 3.27
C PRO A 36 18.10 -3.52 1.92
N VAL A 37 18.73 -4.54 1.34
CA VAL A 37 19.47 -4.43 0.07
C VAL A 37 18.87 -5.37 -0.95
N MET A 38 18.51 -4.85 -2.10
CA MET A 38 18.02 -5.61 -3.25
C MET A 38 18.99 -5.51 -4.43
N GLU A 39 19.14 -6.61 -5.14
CA GLU A 39 19.98 -6.71 -6.33
C GLU A 39 19.10 -6.67 -7.56
N ILE A 40 19.35 -5.72 -8.45
CA ILE A 40 18.52 -5.49 -9.63
C ILE A 40 19.33 -5.27 -10.89
N SER A 41 18.72 -5.56 -12.03
CA SER A 41 19.13 -5.01 -13.33
C SER A 41 17.95 -4.28 -13.94
N ALA A 42 17.96 -2.96 -13.84
CA ALA A 42 16.91 -2.14 -14.43
C ALA A 42 16.82 -2.32 -15.95
N PHE A 43 17.96 -2.60 -16.61
CA PHE A 43 18.02 -2.82 -18.06
C PHE A 43 17.33 -4.13 -18.47
N HIS A 44 17.54 -5.21 -17.71
CA HIS A 44 16.92 -6.52 -18.01
C HIS A 44 15.63 -6.80 -17.23
N GLY A 45 15.24 -5.92 -16.32
CA GLY A 45 14.06 -6.12 -15.49
C GLY A 45 14.25 -7.08 -14.32
N THR A 46 15.45 -7.63 -14.14
CA THR A 46 15.77 -8.60 -13.07
C THR A 46 15.59 -7.97 -11.68
N GLY A 47 14.83 -8.63 -10.79
CA GLY A 47 14.59 -8.20 -9.42
C GLY A 47 13.65 -7.01 -9.26
N LEU A 48 13.08 -6.45 -10.35
CA LEU A 48 12.21 -5.27 -10.28
C LEU A 48 10.85 -5.58 -9.66
N GLU A 49 10.25 -6.72 -9.94
CA GLU A 49 8.97 -7.11 -9.32
C GLU A 49 9.14 -7.34 -7.83
N ASP A 50 10.15 -8.10 -7.41
CA ASP A 50 10.46 -8.30 -5.99
C ASP A 50 10.73 -6.97 -5.27
N MET A 51 11.38 -6.01 -5.95
CA MET A 51 11.62 -4.67 -5.40
C MET A 51 10.32 -3.87 -5.24
N LYS A 52 9.39 -3.97 -6.19
CA LYS A 52 8.08 -3.32 -6.09
C LYS A 52 7.27 -3.87 -4.92
N ASP A 53 7.21 -5.20 -4.78
CA ASP A 53 6.52 -5.86 -3.68
C ASP A 53 7.14 -5.46 -2.34
N PHE A 54 8.46 -5.47 -2.25
CA PHE A 54 9.18 -5.05 -1.06
C PHE A 54 8.90 -3.58 -0.70
N ILE A 55 8.89 -2.67 -1.68
CA ILE A 55 8.55 -1.26 -1.46
C ILE A 55 7.11 -1.13 -0.96
N TYR A 56 6.17 -1.82 -1.58
CA TYR A 56 4.77 -1.81 -1.21
C TYR A 56 4.58 -2.24 0.27
N ASP A 57 5.17 -3.39 0.64
CA ASP A 57 5.07 -3.95 1.99
C ASP A 57 5.72 -3.05 3.07
N ASN A 58 6.82 -2.37 2.71
CA ASN A 58 7.58 -1.55 3.68
C ASN A 58 7.10 -0.10 3.77
N LEU A 59 6.35 0.39 2.80
CA LEU A 59 5.73 1.71 2.87
C LEU A 59 4.44 1.72 3.70
N GLY A 60 3.96 0.56 4.14
CA GLY A 60 2.74 0.43 4.90
C GLY A 60 1.52 0.87 4.10
N PHE A 61 1.43 0.43 2.86
CA PHE A 61 0.24 0.61 2.03
C PHE A 61 -0.69 -0.61 2.10
N MET A 62 -1.95 -0.36 1.82
CA MET A 62 -2.98 -1.38 1.65
C MET A 62 -3.87 -1.04 0.46
N SER A 63 -4.47 -2.07 -0.12
CA SER A 63 -5.43 -1.97 -1.23
C SER A 63 -6.86 -2.08 -0.71
N ILE A 64 -7.68 -1.08 -1.01
CA ILE A 64 -9.11 -1.05 -0.68
C ILE A 64 -9.88 -1.04 -1.99
N TYR A 65 -10.85 -1.93 -2.13
CA TYR A 65 -11.72 -2.01 -3.30
C TYR A 65 -13.00 -1.23 -3.07
N LEU A 66 -13.34 -0.38 -4.01
CA LEU A 66 -14.56 0.43 -3.91
C LEU A 66 -15.72 -0.25 -4.63
N LYS A 67 -16.86 -0.31 -3.95
CA LYS A 67 -18.11 -0.79 -4.53
C LYS A 67 -19.14 0.34 -4.50
N PRO A 68 -19.40 1.00 -5.63
CA PRO A 68 -20.50 1.96 -5.71
C PRO A 68 -21.84 1.31 -5.40
N GLN A 69 -22.76 2.10 -4.83
CA GLN A 69 -24.10 1.58 -4.51
C GLN A 69 -24.81 1.11 -5.77
N GLY A 70 -25.29 -0.14 -5.74
CA GLY A 70 -26.02 -0.74 -6.87
C GLY A 70 -25.15 -1.26 -8.02
N GLN A 71 -23.81 -1.26 -7.86
CA GLN A 71 -22.87 -1.80 -8.86
C GLN A 71 -22.04 -2.93 -8.26
N GLU A 72 -21.30 -3.64 -9.10
CA GLU A 72 -20.26 -4.58 -8.69
C GLU A 72 -19.06 -3.83 -8.11
N ALA A 73 -18.26 -4.53 -7.30
CA ALA A 73 -16.99 -3.97 -6.81
C ALA A 73 -15.99 -3.94 -7.96
N ASP A 74 -15.26 -2.83 -8.08
CA ASP A 74 -14.10 -2.77 -8.97
C ASP A 74 -12.92 -3.48 -8.29
N MET A 75 -12.61 -4.68 -8.77
CA MET A 75 -11.52 -5.50 -8.27
C MET A 75 -10.23 -5.35 -9.09
N GLU A 76 -10.27 -4.60 -10.19
CA GLU A 76 -9.12 -4.39 -11.07
C GLU A 76 -8.32 -3.16 -10.66
N GLU A 77 -9.00 -2.12 -10.17
CA GLU A 77 -8.38 -0.85 -9.76
C GLU A 77 -8.57 -0.55 -8.26
N PRO A 78 -7.75 -1.15 -7.38
CA PRO A 78 -7.84 -0.85 -5.95
C PRO A 78 -7.37 0.58 -5.64
N LEU A 79 -8.00 1.19 -4.65
CA LEU A 79 -7.51 2.41 -4.03
C LEU A 79 -6.36 2.07 -3.08
N VAL A 80 -5.15 2.52 -3.39
CA VAL A 80 -3.97 2.31 -2.54
C VAL A 80 -3.87 3.42 -1.51
N VAL A 81 -3.88 3.06 -0.23
CA VAL A 81 -3.85 3.97 0.91
C VAL A 81 -2.90 3.46 1.98
N LYS A 82 -2.66 4.25 3.03
CA LYS A 82 -1.87 3.81 4.18
C LYS A 82 -2.60 2.72 4.96
N ASP A 83 -1.86 1.77 5.50
CA ASP A 83 -2.36 0.63 6.28
C ASP A 83 -3.05 1.03 7.60
N THR A 84 -2.92 2.29 8.01
CA THR A 84 -3.60 2.90 9.16
C THR A 84 -4.86 3.68 8.78
N SER A 85 -5.27 3.63 7.50
CA SER A 85 -6.37 4.48 7.02
C SER A 85 -7.73 4.03 7.53
N THR A 86 -8.54 5.04 7.87
CA THR A 86 -9.94 4.90 8.28
C THR A 86 -10.88 5.16 7.10
N VAL A 87 -12.16 4.84 7.28
CA VAL A 87 -13.22 5.19 6.30
C VAL A 87 -13.26 6.70 6.05
N GLU A 88 -12.97 7.53 7.07
CA GLU A 88 -12.92 8.98 6.91
C GLU A 88 -11.84 9.42 5.92
N GLU A 89 -10.64 8.84 6.01
CA GLU A 89 -9.54 9.15 5.09
C GLU A 89 -9.86 8.73 3.66
N ILE A 90 -10.51 7.58 3.48
CA ILE A 90 -11.01 7.18 2.15
C ILE A 90 -12.00 8.20 1.62
N CYS A 91 -12.97 8.62 2.43
CA CYS A 91 -13.94 9.63 2.04
C CYS A 91 -13.28 10.94 1.62
N ARG A 92 -12.25 11.40 2.34
CA ARG A 92 -11.49 12.62 2.01
C ARG A 92 -10.71 12.48 0.69
N ASN A 93 -10.11 11.32 0.46
CA ASN A 93 -9.36 11.03 -0.77
C ASN A 93 -10.26 10.98 -2.01
N LEU A 94 -11.48 10.46 -1.88
CA LEU A 94 -12.43 10.39 -2.98
C LEU A 94 -13.03 11.76 -3.33
N HIS A 95 -13.54 12.47 -2.33
CA HIS A 95 -14.10 13.81 -2.53
C HIS A 95 -14.29 14.52 -1.17
N ARG A 96 -13.89 15.80 -1.10
CA ARG A 96 -13.97 16.62 0.12
C ARG A 96 -15.37 16.70 0.76
N ASP A 97 -16.44 16.55 -0.04
CA ASP A 97 -17.81 16.59 0.47
C ASP A 97 -18.29 15.25 1.02
N PHE A 98 -17.59 14.15 0.79
CA PHE A 98 -18.03 12.81 1.23
C PHE A 98 -18.09 12.72 2.75
N VAL A 99 -17.12 13.28 3.47
CA VAL A 99 -17.14 13.30 4.93
C VAL A 99 -18.36 14.07 5.46
N ARG A 100 -18.64 15.25 4.88
CA ARG A 100 -19.79 16.09 5.29
C ARG A 100 -21.13 15.43 5.00
N LYS A 101 -21.24 14.73 3.89
CA LYS A 101 -22.46 14.03 3.44
C LYS A 101 -22.53 12.58 3.90
N PHE A 102 -21.51 12.09 4.61
CA PHE A 102 -21.45 10.71 5.07
C PHE A 102 -22.68 10.34 5.91
N ARG A 103 -23.21 9.16 5.64
CA ARG A 103 -24.31 8.57 6.42
C ARG A 103 -23.84 7.32 7.15
N TYR A 104 -23.29 6.38 6.43
CA TYR A 104 -22.62 5.17 6.93
C TYR A 104 -21.83 4.53 5.78
N ALA A 105 -21.00 3.57 6.10
CA ALA A 105 -20.36 2.72 5.11
C ALA A 105 -20.67 1.25 5.39
N LYS A 106 -20.49 0.40 4.39
CA LYS A 106 -20.54 -1.05 4.52
C LYS A 106 -19.21 -1.64 4.10
N VAL A 107 -18.68 -2.55 4.90
CA VAL A 107 -17.40 -3.21 4.67
C VAL A 107 -17.61 -4.71 4.57
N LYS A 108 -16.92 -5.32 3.60
CA LYS A 108 -16.74 -6.76 3.47
C LYS A 108 -15.25 -7.04 3.34
N GLY A 109 -14.71 -7.89 4.21
CA GLY A 109 -13.30 -8.26 4.17
C GLY A 109 -12.69 -8.41 5.57
N PRO A 110 -11.34 -8.36 5.66
CA PRO A 110 -10.62 -8.69 6.89
C PRO A 110 -10.91 -7.78 8.09
N SER A 111 -11.32 -6.52 7.89
CA SER A 111 -11.65 -5.62 8.99
C SER A 111 -13.09 -5.81 9.51
N ALA A 112 -13.96 -6.44 8.73
CA ALA A 112 -15.34 -6.66 9.08
C ALA A 112 -15.53 -7.93 9.92
N LYS A 113 -16.43 -7.90 10.91
CA LYS A 113 -16.81 -9.09 11.70
C LYS A 113 -17.73 -10.04 10.91
N PHE A 114 -18.46 -9.51 9.93
CA PHE A 114 -19.32 -10.25 9.02
C PHE A 114 -19.49 -9.45 7.72
N ASP A 115 -19.87 -10.15 6.65
CA ASP A 115 -20.03 -9.55 5.32
C ASP A 115 -20.99 -8.36 5.33
N TRP A 116 -20.53 -7.24 4.76
CA TRP A 116 -21.30 -6.00 4.64
C TRP A 116 -21.68 -5.36 5.97
N GLN A 117 -20.80 -5.49 6.96
CA GLN A 117 -20.94 -4.80 8.24
C GLN A 117 -21.09 -3.30 8.03
N THR A 118 -22.10 -2.70 8.69
CA THR A 118 -22.25 -1.23 8.74
C THR A 118 -21.26 -0.62 9.71
N VAL A 119 -20.51 0.39 9.25
CA VAL A 119 -19.44 1.05 10.00
C VAL A 119 -19.53 2.57 9.89
N GLY A 120 -18.87 3.26 10.82
CA GLY A 120 -18.72 4.71 10.84
C GLY A 120 -17.43 5.19 10.18
N LEU A 121 -17.19 6.49 10.26
CA LEU A 121 -15.99 7.14 9.71
C LEU A 121 -14.68 6.69 10.39
N ASP A 122 -14.74 6.35 11.66
CA ASP A 122 -13.61 5.94 12.51
C ASP A 122 -13.17 4.49 12.34
N HIS A 123 -13.89 3.71 11.52
CA HIS A 123 -13.56 2.31 11.30
C HIS A 123 -12.21 2.17 10.58
N LEU A 124 -11.28 1.43 11.22
CA LEU A 124 -9.98 1.08 10.63
C LEU A 124 -10.16 -0.01 9.58
N LEU A 125 -9.65 0.24 8.39
CA LEU A 125 -9.67 -0.70 7.27
C LEU A 125 -8.44 -1.61 7.29
N ARG A 126 -8.52 -2.70 6.55
CA ARG A 126 -7.42 -3.65 6.32
C ARG A 126 -7.27 -3.95 4.83
N ASP A 127 -6.08 -4.40 4.47
CA ASP A 127 -5.76 -4.79 3.10
C ASP A 127 -6.77 -5.82 2.56
N GLY A 128 -7.28 -5.57 1.36
CA GLY A 128 -8.29 -6.41 0.71
C GLY A 128 -9.75 -6.13 1.09
N ASP A 129 -10.02 -5.12 1.94
CA ASP A 129 -11.40 -4.73 2.25
C ASP A 129 -12.13 -4.18 1.02
N VAL A 130 -13.40 -4.54 0.90
CA VAL A 130 -14.35 -3.97 -0.07
C VAL A 130 -15.26 -2.98 0.66
N LEU A 131 -15.27 -1.72 0.22
CA LEU A 131 -15.96 -0.62 0.87
C LEU A 131 -17.08 -0.04 -0.01
N THR A 132 -18.26 0.09 0.55
CA THR A 132 -19.37 0.87 -0.03
C THR A 132 -19.69 2.05 0.87
N ILE A 133 -19.57 3.26 0.35
CA ILE A 133 -19.86 4.50 1.09
C ILE A 133 -21.25 4.98 0.73
N ILE A 134 -22.08 5.25 1.74
CA ILE A 134 -23.43 5.79 1.59
C ILE A 134 -23.43 7.23 2.06
N ILE A 135 -23.78 8.13 1.16
CA ILE A 135 -23.86 9.56 1.42
C ILE A 135 -25.31 10.06 1.36
N ARG A 136 -25.59 11.17 2.01
CA ARG A 136 -26.86 11.91 1.86
C ARG A 136 -26.87 12.60 0.49
N ARG A 137 -28.00 12.56 -0.17
CA ARG A 137 -28.27 13.34 -1.40
C ARG A 137 -28.34 14.84 -1.11
#